data_63a7b2c2fcc27090fb60a68e8f18dab5
#
_entry.id   63a7b2c2fcc27090fb60a68e8f18dab5
#
_cell.length_a   1.000
_cell.length_b   1.000
_cell.length_c   1.000
_cell.angle_alpha   90.00
_cell.angle_beta   90.00
_cell.angle_gamma   90.00
#
_symmetry.space_group_name_H-M   'P 1'
#
loop_
_entity.id
_entity.type
_entity.pdbx_description
1 polymer ?
#
loop_
_entity_poly.entity_id
_entity_poly.type
_entity_poly.pdbx_seq_one_letter_code
_entity_poly.pdbx_strand_id
1 'polypeptide(L)'
;MPPVSVVRFPHRRPHRGGLQTGQAHTHDFLALTYFERSGGSLRLGEREWSVEAGDAYVVAPGEVIGGEKGASGFREAEGWVVSFPPEALGLQAPGVFLSWRAHPLLFPFVGGAAGGAQRLKVPLEEQDSWSERFSALDLELSRRRDGYREAALAHLTLLLVEVSRLAADVVGNLRLKDEPLLAEVFGFIEERYGEPISLKDVARAVGLSAGHLTTVVGRKTGRTVLEWITERRMAEARRLLVGTDLPAEEVGRRVGYGDSGYFVRTFRRTHGATPLGWRRAGRL
;
A
#
# COMPACT_ATOMS: atom_id res chain seq x y z
N MET A 1 8.59 1.69 -20.20
CA MET A 1 7.96 2.82 -19.50
C MET A 1 8.49 2.77 -18.07
N PRO A 2 8.85 3.90 -17.39
CA PRO A 2 9.18 3.80 -15.98
C PRO A 2 7.92 3.31 -15.26
N PRO A 3 8.05 2.49 -14.23
CA PRO A 3 6.91 1.98 -13.49
C PRO A 3 6.28 3.04 -12.55
N VAL A 4 6.29 4.30 -12.95
CA VAL A 4 5.78 5.45 -12.19
C VAL A 4 4.77 6.19 -13.04
N SER A 5 3.62 6.51 -12.47
CA SER A 5 2.60 7.35 -13.08
C SER A 5 2.28 8.50 -12.13
N VAL A 6 2.14 9.70 -12.68
CA VAL A 6 1.66 10.86 -11.93
C VAL A 6 0.47 11.49 -12.64
N VAL A 7 -0.46 11.99 -11.87
CA VAL A 7 -1.71 12.54 -12.37
C VAL A 7 -2.12 13.74 -11.51
N ARG A 8 -2.40 14.88 -12.14
CA ARG A 8 -3.01 16.03 -11.47
C ARG A 8 -4.53 15.97 -11.56
N PHE A 9 -5.24 16.22 -10.49
CA PHE A 9 -6.70 16.31 -10.49
C PHE A 9 -7.17 17.70 -10.02
N PRO A 10 -8.39 18.16 -10.39
CA PRO A 10 -9.31 17.50 -11.28
C PRO A 10 -8.82 17.47 -12.73
N HIS A 11 -9.06 16.35 -13.40
CA HIS A 11 -8.68 16.21 -14.79
C HIS A 11 -9.52 17.11 -15.69
N ARG A 12 -8.87 17.86 -16.56
CA ARG A 12 -9.55 18.56 -17.67
C ARG A 12 -9.92 17.62 -18.84
N ARG A 13 -9.41 16.37 -18.86
CA ARG A 13 -9.72 15.34 -19.86
C ARG A 13 -9.78 13.96 -19.24
N PRO A 14 -10.77 13.09 -19.59
CA PRO A 14 -10.81 11.73 -19.13
C PRO A 14 -9.62 10.95 -19.72
N HIS A 15 -8.70 10.49 -18.90
CA HIS A 15 -7.70 9.52 -19.29
C HIS A 15 -8.37 8.15 -19.49
N ARG A 16 -8.02 7.44 -20.59
CA ARG A 16 -8.35 6.03 -20.76
C ARG A 16 -7.66 5.24 -19.64
N GLY A 17 -8.43 4.74 -18.67
CA GLY A 17 -7.94 4.11 -17.44
C GLY A 17 -8.04 4.98 -16.19
N GLY A 18 -8.64 6.17 -16.26
CA GLY A 18 -8.82 7.08 -15.12
C GLY A 18 -9.71 6.48 -14.04
N LEU A 19 -9.30 6.70 -12.80
CA LEU A 19 -10.07 6.41 -11.59
C LEU A 19 -11.49 6.94 -11.77
N GLN A 20 -12.48 6.04 -11.86
CA GLN A 20 -13.88 6.44 -11.86
C GLN A 20 -14.22 6.97 -10.47
N THR A 21 -14.32 8.29 -10.34
CA THR A 21 -14.77 8.94 -9.11
C THR A 21 -16.13 8.37 -8.71
N GLY A 22 -16.19 7.76 -7.51
CA GLY A 22 -17.46 7.32 -6.89
C GLY A 22 -17.69 5.82 -6.83
N GLN A 23 -16.81 4.97 -7.36
CA GLN A 23 -16.86 3.52 -7.12
C GLN A 23 -15.70 3.07 -6.24
N ALA A 24 -16.00 2.23 -5.24
CA ALA A 24 -14.96 1.59 -4.45
C ALA A 24 -14.10 0.68 -5.36
N HIS A 25 -12.80 0.88 -5.33
CA HIS A 25 -11.84 0.11 -6.11
C HIS A 25 -10.59 -0.19 -5.29
N THR A 26 -9.82 -1.15 -5.75
CA THR A 26 -8.51 -1.52 -5.20
C THR A 26 -7.49 -1.55 -6.32
N HIS A 27 -6.22 -1.37 -6.00
CA HIS A 27 -5.12 -1.48 -6.94
C HIS A 27 -3.97 -2.31 -6.36
N ASP A 28 -3.05 -2.75 -7.19
CA ASP A 28 -1.90 -3.60 -6.85
C ASP A 28 -0.57 -2.82 -6.74
N PHE A 29 -0.64 -1.49 -6.79
CA PHE A 29 0.48 -0.57 -6.68
C PHE A 29 0.37 0.30 -5.41
N LEU A 30 1.45 0.95 -5.05
CA LEU A 30 1.52 1.99 -4.02
C LEU A 30 1.03 3.31 -4.61
N ALA A 31 0.26 4.08 -3.84
CA ALA A 31 -0.14 5.41 -4.24
C ALA A 31 0.09 6.43 -3.12
N LEU A 32 0.59 7.60 -3.52
CA LEU A 32 0.66 8.80 -2.70
C LEU A 32 -0.24 9.85 -3.34
N THR A 33 -1.26 10.28 -2.60
CA THR A 33 -2.15 11.38 -3.01
C THR A 33 -1.83 12.60 -2.17
N TYR A 34 -1.67 13.76 -2.80
CA TYR A 34 -1.46 15.05 -2.13
C TYR A 34 -2.49 16.07 -2.59
N PHE A 35 -3.05 16.81 -1.64
CA PHE A 35 -4.09 17.80 -1.88
C PHE A 35 -3.56 19.23 -1.73
N GLU A 36 -3.55 19.98 -2.83
CA GLU A 36 -3.20 21.41 -2.86
C GLU A 36 -4.37 22.29 -2.42
N ARG A 37 -5.62 21.82 -2.65
CA ARG A 37 -6.85 22.52 -2.26
C ARG A 37 -7.84 21.57 -1.59
N SER A 38 -8.52 22.13 -0.59
CA SER A 38 -9.59 21.42 0.12
C SER A 38 -10.79 21.15 -0.80
N GLY A 39 -11.55 20.10 -0.50
CA GLY A 39 -12.83 19.80 -1.14
C GLY A 39 -13.19 18.31 -1.13
N GLY A 40 -14.41 18.01 -0.73
CA GLY A 40 -14.93 16.64 -0.71
C GLY A 40 -14.39 15.78 0.42
N SER A 41 -14.53 14.46 0.24
CA SER A 41 -14.05 13.45 1.19
C SER A 41 -13.32 12.31 0.51
N LEU A 42 -12.42 11.68 1.23
CA LEU A 42 -11.69 10.48 0.84
C LEU A 42 -12.01 9.35 1.82
N ARG A 43 -12.46 8.21 1.30
CA ARG A 43 -12.62 6.99 2.08
C ARG A 43 -11.49 6.01 1.75
N LEU A 44 -10.81 5.53 2.79
CA LEU A 44 -9.82 4.46 2.73
C LEU A 44 -10.24 3.36 3.71
N GLY A 45 -10.61 2.19 3.17
CA GLY A 45 -11.23 1.12 3.95
C GLY A 45 -12.55 1.55 4.59
N GLU A 46 -12.62 1.47 5.93
CA GLU A 46 -13.81 1.86 6.71
C GLU A 46 -13.77 3.32 7.19
N ARG A 47 -12.67 4.04 6.95
CA ARG A 47 -12.49 5.43 7.42
C ARG A 47 -12.74 6.42 6.31
N GLU A 48 -13.39 7.51 6.67
CA GLU A 48 -13.64 8.63 5.79
C GLU A 48 -13.09 9.92 6.42
N TRP A 49 -12.44 10.73 5.61
CA TRP A 49 -11.89 12.02 6.01
C TRP A 49 -12.37 13.12 5.08
N SER A 50 -12.70 14.28 5.65
CA SER A 50 -12.78 15.53 4.90
C SER A 50 -11.37 15.87 4.39
N VAL A 51 -11.27 16.24 3.13
CA VAL A 51 -10.01 16.59 2.49
C VAL A 51 -9.70 18.08 2.70
N GLU A 52 -8.51 18.33 3.19
CA GLU A 52 -7.98 19.67 3.41
C GLU A 52 -6.71 19.92 2.61
N ALA A 53 -6.42 21.18 2.27
CA ALA A 53 -5.15 21.56 1.66
C ALA A 53 -3.98 21.14 2.57
N GLY A 54 -2.92 20.60 1.96
CA GLY A 54 -1.77 20.04 2.69
C GLY A 54 -1.97 18.60 3.18
N ASP A 55 -3.12 17.97 2.95
CA ASP A 55 -3.28 16.55 3.26
C ASP A 55 -2.53 15.69 2.26
N ALA A 56 -1.81 14.70 2.77
CA ALA A 56 -1.21 13.63 1.99
C ALA A 56 -1.70 12.27 2.49
N TYR A 57 -2.06 11.39 1.56
CA TYR A 57 -2.56 10.05 1.87
C TYR A 57 -1.66 9.01 1.21
N VAL A 58 -1.21 8.06 2.01
CA VAL A 58 -0.48 6.89 1.55
C VAL A 58 -1.42 5.69 1.47
N VAL A 59 -1.44 5.03 0.33
CA VAL A 59 -2.35 3.91 0.04
C VAL A 59 -1.54 2.70 -0.36
N ALA A 60 -1.70 1.63 0.39
CA ALA A 60 -1.04 0.36 0.13
C ALA A 60 -1.78 -0.46 -0.95
N PRO A 61 -1.10 -1.40 -1.62
CA PRO A 61 -1.75 -2.33 -2.52
C PRO A 61 -2.86 -3.11 -1.82
N GLY A 62 -4.03 -3.18 -2.45
CA GLY A 62 -5.20 -3.90 -1.94
C GLY A 62 -6.05 -3.12 -0.95
N GLU A 63 -5.69 -1.90 -0.59
CA GLU A 63 -6.60 -1.03 0.16
C GLU A 63 -7.78 -0.61 -0.70
N VAL A 64 -8.95 -0.54 -0.07
CA VAL A 64 -10.18 -0.11 -0.73
C VAL A 64 -10.25 1.42 -0.70
N ILE A 65 -10.24 2.03 -1.89
CA ILE A 65 -10.42 3.47 -2.06
C ILE A 65 -11.82 3.71 -2.63
N GLY A 66 -12.54 4.67 -2.10
CA GLY A 66 -13.82 5.12 -2.66
C GLY A 66 -14.86 5.39 -1.60
N GLY A 67 -15.96 6.03 -2.01
CA GLY A 67 -17.11 6.37 -1.19
C GLY A 67 -18.35 5.61 -1.60
N GLU A 68 -19.43 5.71 -0.81
CA GLU A 68 -20.77 5.21 -1.17
C GLU A 68 -21.30 5.90 -2.43
N LYS A 69 -22.21 5.20 -3.16
CA LYS A 69 -22.93 5.77 -4.30
C LYS A 69 -23.60 7.09 -3.87
N GLY A 70 -23.11 8.20 -4.41
CA GLY A 70 -23.68 9.53 -4.15
C GLY A 70 -22.74 10.50 -3.40
N ALA A 71 -21.67 10.05 -2.76
CA ALA A 71 -20.66 10.93 -2.23
C ALA A 71 -19.90 11.58 -3.41
N SER A 72 -19.93 12.89 -3.46
CA SER A 72 -19.18 13.70 -4.42
C SER A 72 -17.70 13.62 -4.07
N GLY A 73 -16.95 12.59 -4.50
CA GLY A 73 -15.51 12.52 -4.26
C GLY A 73 -14.82 13.91 -4.28
N PHE A 74 -13.55 14.01 -4.53
CA PHE A 74 -12.84 15.30 -4.52
C PHE A 74 -13.10 16.17 -5.76
N ARG A 75 -14.37 16.38 -6.14
CA ARG A 75 -14.70 17.18 -7.36
C ARG A 75 -14.21 18.63 -7.29
N GLU A 76 -14.09 19.18 -6.09
CA GLU A 76 -13.65 20.54 -5.84
C GLU A 76 -12.20 20.61 -5.35
N ALA A 77 -11.62 19.48 -4.97
CA ALA A 77 -10.22 19.42 -4.54
C ALA A 77 -9.28 19.42 -5.75
N GLU A 78 -8.13 20.04 -5.57
CA GLU A 78 -7.01 20.00 -6.52
C GLU A 78 -5.82 19.32 -5.87
N GLY A 79 -5.04 18.59 -6.67
CA GLY A 79 -3.86 17.94 -6.15
C GLY A 79 -3.25 16.92 -7.10
N TRP A 80 -2.52 15.97 -6.56
CA TRP A 80 -1.70 15.03 -7.29
C TRP A 80 -1.87 13.61 -6.78
N VAL A 81 -1.79 12.65 -7.67
CA VAL A 81 -1.62 11.23 -7.35
C VAL A 81 -0.37 10.74 -8.06
N VAL A 82 0.56 10.16 -7.31
CA VAL A 82 1.64 9.35 -7.88
C VAL A 82 1.40 7.89 -7.54
N SER A 83 1.54 7.03 -8.55
CA SER A 83 1.35 5.57 -8.44
C SER A 83 2.61 4.87 -8.91
N PHE A 84 3.06 3.86 -8.17
CA PHE A 84 4.27 3.12 -8.49
C PHE A 84 4.23 1.72 -7.86
N PRO A 85 4.80 0.69 -8.53
CA PRO A 85 5.00 -0.61 -7.91
C PRO A 85 6.23 -0.57 -7.00
N PRO A 86 6.33 -1.44 -5.98
CA PRO A 86 7.48 -1.49 -5.07
C PRO A 86 8.82 -1.68 -5.78
N GLU A 87 8.82 -2.39 -6.89
CA GLU A 87 9.99 -2.67 -7.72
C GLU A 87 10.61 -1.39 -8.33
N ALA A 88 9.83 -0.31 -8.43
CA ALA A 88 10.35 0.99 -8.87
C ALA A 88 11.49 1.51 -7.99
N LEU A 89 11.55 1.10 -6.73
CA LEU A 89 12.60 1.46 -5.77
C LEU A 89 13.75 0.43 -5.71
N GLY A 90 13.87 -0.44 -6.71
CA GLY A 90 14.92 -1.47 -6.77
C GLY A 90 14.71 -2.64 -5.82
N LEU A 91 13.54 -2.79 -5.26
CA LEU A 91 13.17 -3.91 -4.40
C LEU A 91 12.83 -5.12 -5.26
N GLN A 92 13.79 -6.03 -5.41
CA GLN A 92 13.70 -7.16 -6.34
C GLN A 92 13.00 -8.40 -5.81
N ALA A 93 12.36 -8.39 -4.66
CA ALA A 93 11.78 -9.60 -4.09
C ALA A 93 10.26 -9.58 -4.03
N PRO A 94 9.58 -10.60 -4.59
CA PRO A 94 8.20 -10.89 -4.22
C PRO A 94 8.19 -11.33 -2.76
N GLY A 95 7.40 -10.69 -1.93
CA GLY A 95 7.36 -11.02 -0.52
C GLY A 95 7.56 -9.86 0.44
N VAL A 96 7.65 -8.70 -0.08
CA VAL A 96 8.25 -7.50 0.45
C VAL A 96 7.36 -6.75 1.44
N PHE A 97 6.09 -7.10 1.64
CA PHE A 97 5.21 -6.32 2.52
C PHE A 97 5.76 -6.22 3.96
N LEU A 98 6.41 -7.27 4.45
CA LEU A 98 7.04 -7.27 5.77
C LEU A 98 8.37 -6.53 5.76
N SER A 99 9.13 -6.60 4.68
CA SER A 99 10.37 -5.83 4.51
C SER A 99 10.10 -4.33 4.29
N TRP A 100 8.90 -3.94 3.85
CA TRP A 100 8.52 -2.52 3.75
C TRP A 100 8.52 -1.83 5.12
N ARG A 101 8.18 -2.53 6.20
CA ARG A 101 8.32 -1.97 7.56
C ARG A 101 9.74 -1.63 7.94
N ALA A 102 10.70 -2.40 7.45
CA ALA A 102 12.13 -2.14 7.64
C ALA A 102 12.67 -1.14 6.60
N HIS A 103 11.95 -0.94 5.50
CA HIS A 103 12.40 -0.06 4.44
C HIS A 103 12.08 1.41 4.77
N PRO A 104 13.08 2.30 4.78
CA PRO A 104 12.90 3.68 5.24
C PRO A 104 11.86 4.48 4.44
N LEU A 105 11.60 4.11 3.19
CA LEU A 105 10.67 4.83 2.31
C LEU A 105 9.30 4.16 2.19
N LEU A 106 9.15 2.91 2.59
CA LEU A 106 7.91 2.14 2.38
C LEU A 106 7.14 1.87 3.68
N PHE A 107 7.76 2.06 4.85
CA PHE A 107 7.06 1.84 6.11
C PHE A 107 5.76 2.68 6.26
N PRO A 108 5.61 3.88 5.67
CA PRO A 108 4.35 4.62 5.77
C PRO A 108 3.16 3.91 5.11
N PHE A 109 3.43 3.06 4.11
CA PHE A 109 2.41 2.29 3.40
C PHE A 109 1.96 1.01 4.13
N VAL A 110 2.58 0.67 5.24
CA VAL A 110 2.28 -0.57 6.00
C VAL A 110 1.30 -0.34 7.14
N GLY A 111 0.90 0.89 7.39
CA GLY A 111 0.16 1.30 8.60
C GLY A 111 -1.33 0.98 8.65
N GLY A 112 -1.95 0.46 7.59
CA GLY A 112 -3.40 0.36 7.35
C GLY A 112 -4.35 0.22 8.55
N ALA A 113 -4.49 -0.95 9.16
CA ALA A 113 -5.60 -1.22 10.09
C ALA A 113 -5.44 -0.64 11.52
N ALA A 114 -4.24 -0.27 11.94
CA ALA A 114 -4.00 0.24 13.31
C ALA A 114 -4.11 1.76 13.43
N GLY A 115 -4.52 2.47 12.36
CA GLY A 115 -4.71 3.91 12.40
C GLY A 115 -3.43 4.73 12.20
N GLY A 116 -2.38 4.12 11.67
CA GLY A 116 -1.11 4.77 11.38
C GLY A 116 -1.17 5.76 10.21
N ALA A 117 -0.11 5.88 9.48
CA ALA A 117 0.22 6.92 8.51
C ALA A 117 -0.63 6.98 7.22
N GLN A 118 -1.89 6.60 7.22
CA GLN A 118 -2.73 6.74 6.01
C GLN A 118 -2.97 8.21 5.65
N ARG A 119 -3.21 9.09 6.64
CA ARG A 119 -3.31 10.55 6.46
C ARG A 119 -2.11 11.21 7.13
N LEU A 120 -1.40 12.02 6.38
CA LEU A 120 -0.31 12.87 6.83
C LEU A 120 -0.69 14.33 6.57
N LYS A 121 -0.15 15.25 7.36
CA LYS A 121 -0.34 16.69 7.13
C LYS A 121 1.01 17.30 6.76
N VAL A 122 1.09 17.86 5.57
CA VAL A 122 2.27 18.59 5.11
C VAL A 122 2.27 19.98 5.77
N PRO A 123 3.34 20.38 6.49
CA PRO A 123 3.47 21.71 7.06
C PRO A 123 3.27 22.81 6.00
N LEU A 124 2.68 23.93 6.40
CA LEU A 124 2.34 25.02 5.47
C LEU A 124 3.57 25.52 4.70
N GLU A 125 4.70 25.62 5.39
CA GLU A 125 5.99 26.04 4.83
C GLU A 125 6.59 25.06 3.80
N GLU A 126 6.15 23.82 3.77
CA GLU A 126 6.64 22.79 2.85
C GLU A 126 5.70 22.55 1.66
N GLN A 127 4.47 23.07 1.67
CA GLN A 127 3.44 22.76 0.67
C GLN A 127 3.84 23.17 -0.75
N ASP A 128 4.50 24.32 -0.90
CA ASP A 128 4.98 24.78 -2.20
C ASP A 128 6.06 23.83 -2.76
N SER A 129 7.00 23.40 -1.93
CA SER A 129 8.05 22.43 -2.30
C SER A 129 7.46 21.09 -2.73
N TRP A 130 6.38 20.63 -2.06
CA TRP A 130 5.68 19.41 -2.45
C TRP A 130 5.04 19.55 -3.84
N SER A 131 4.32 20.64 -4.08
CA SER A 131 3.70 20.92 -5.39
C SER A 131 4.72 21.01 -6.52
N GLU A 132 5.86 21.64 -6.27
CA GLU A 132 6.99 21.72 -7.22
C GLU A 132 7.56 20.34 -7.55
N ARG A 133 7.72 19.45 -6.56
CA ARG A 133 8.22 18.08 -6.78
C ARG A 133 7.29 17.23 -7.62
N PHE A 134 5.97 17.28 -7.36
CA PHE A 134 4.98 16.60 -8.19
C PHE A 134 4.98 17.15 -9.62
N SER A 135 5.06 18.47 -9.77
CA SER A 135 5.14 19.14 -11.07
C SER A 135 6.39 18.75 -11.84
N ALA A 136 7.55 18.67 -11.16
CA ALA A 136 8.81 18.24 -11.77
C ALA A 136 8.74 16.77 -12.22
N LEU A 137 8.18 15.88 -11.40
CA LEU A 137 7.96 14.49 -11.76
C LEU A 137 7.05 14.34 -12.99
N ASP A 138 5.94 15.10 -13.05
CA ASP A 138 5.04 15.12 -14.20
C ASP A 138 5.73 15.62 -15.47
N LEU A 139 6.56 16.65 -15.33
CA LEU A 139 7.31 17.23 -16.43
C LEU A 139 8.30 16.23 -17.04
N GLU A 140 9.04 15.47 -16.22
CA GLU A 140 9.96 14.43 -16.68
C GLU A 140 9.21 13.31 -17.42
N LEU A 141 8.11 12.81 -16.84
CA LEU A 141 7.30 11.77 -17.45
C LEU A 141 6.60 12.20 -18.74
N SER A 142 6.27 13.50 -18.87
CA SER A 142 5.63 14.08 -20.05
C SER A 142 6.61 14.35 -21.18
N ARG A 143 7.78 14.93 -20.87
CA ARG A 143 8.78 15.36 -21.87
C ARG A 143 9.68 14.23 -22.35
N ARG A 144 9.93 13.24 -21.51
CA ARG A 144 10.71 12.03 -21.80
C ARG A 144 12.06 12.30 -22.45
N ARG A 145 12.79 13.31 -21.97
CA ARG A 145 14.16 13.60 -22.43
C ARG A 145 15.11 12.49 -22.00
N ASP A 146 16.32 12.46 -22.54
CA ASP A 146 17.35 11.52 -22.13
C ASP A 146 17.54 11.59 -20.60
N GLY A 147 17.58 10.43 -19.91
CA GLY A 147 17.66 10.36 -18.45
C GLY A 147 16.35 10.60 -17.69
N TYR A 148 15.21 10.76 -18.37
CA TYR A 148 13.93 11.05 -17.70
C TYR A 148 13.49 9.96 -16.69
N ARG A 149 13.90 8.71 -16.92
CA ARG A 149 13.56 7.60 -16.00
C ARG A 149 14.25 7.76 -14.66
N GLU A 150 15.53 8.05 -14.70
CA GLU A 150 16.39 8.29 -13.55
C GLU A 150 15.93 9.56 -12.81
N ALA A 151 15.62 10.62 -13.53
CA ALA A 151 15.08 11.86 -12.98
C ALA A 151 13.71 11.62 -12.29
N ALA A 152 12.79 10.92 -12.96
CA ALA A 152 11.49 10.58 -12.37
C ALA A 152 11.62 9.73 -11.09
N LEU A 153 12.51 8.74 -11.07
CA LEU A 153 12.80 7.94 -9.87
C LEU A 153 13.44 8.79 -8.75
N ALA A 154 14.30 9.73 -9.10
CA ALA A 154 14.89 10.65 -8.12
C ALA A 154 13.81 11.54 -7.47
N HIS A 155 12.92 12.14 -8.26
CA HIS A 155 11.79 12.93 -7.73
C HIS A 155 10.85 12.08 -6.87
N LEU A 156 10.50 10.86 -7.30
CA LEU A 156 9.72 9.92 -6.50
C LEU A 156 10.43 9.62 -5.17
N THR A 157 11.72 9.32 -5.20
CA THR A 157 12.51 9.02 -4.00
C THR A 157 12.48 10.19 -3.01
N LEU A 158 12.64 11.42 -3.49
CA LEU A 158 12.58 12.62 -2.65
C LEU A 158 11.20 12.81 -2.01
N LEU A 159 10.11 12.62 -2.77
CA LEU A 159 8.75 12.63 -2.21
C LEU A 159 8.58 11.58 -1.11
N LEU A 160 9.07 10.36 -1.33
CA LEU A 160 8.98 9.28 -0.34
C LEU A 160 9.84 9.53 0.90
N VAL A 161 10.97 10.21 0.76
CA VAL A 161 11.78 10.68 1.91
C VAL A 161 10.97 11.65 2.76
N GLU A 162 10.28 12.61 2.16
CA GLU A 162 9.45 13.57 2.88
C GLU A 162 8.24 12.88 3.53
N VAL A 163 7.55 11.99 2.81
CA VAL A 163 6.49 11.13 3.39
C VAL A 163 6.99 10.36 4.60
N SER A 164 8.19 9.78 4.51
CA SER A 164 8.78 9.01 5.61
C SER A 164 9.12 9.87 6.82
N ARG A 165 9.55 11.10 6.62
CA ARG A 165 9.81 12.06 7.70
C ARG A 165 8.53 12.45 8.41
N LEU A 166 7.49 12.83 7.65
CA LEU A 166 6.16 13.14 8.20
C LEU A 166 5.54 11.95 8.94
N ALA A 167 5.67 10.74 8.37
CA ALA A 167 5.16 9.54 9.00
C ALA A 167 5.92 9.15 10.27
N ALA A 168 7.21 9.44 10.37
CA ALA A 168 8.00 9.16 11.56
C ALA A 168 7.50 9.93 12.79
N ASP A 169 7.01 11.15 12.60
CA ASP A 169 6.46 11.98 13.66
C ASP A 169 5.09 11.45 14.14
N VAL A 170 4.31 10.83 13.24
CA VAL A 170 2.97 10.28 13.55
C VAL A 170 3.05 8.86 14.12
N VAL A 171 3.99 8.05 13.61
CA VAL A 171 4.05 6.59 13.87
C VAL A 171 5.02 6.25 15.02
N GLY A 172 5.59 7.22 15.70
CA GLY A 172 6.58 7.06 16.78
C GLY A 172 6.90 5.60 17.13
N ASN A 173 8.09 5.11 16.78
CA ASN A 173 8.62 3.79 17.16
C ASN A 173 8.21 2.54 16.36
N LEU A 174 7.67 2.61 15.15
CA LEU A 174 7.44 1.40 14.34
C LEU A 174 8.62 0.97 13.46
N ARG A 175 9.80 1.53 13.65
CA ARG A 175 11.01 1.14 12.91
C ARG A 175 11.50 -0.22 13.42
N LEU A 176 11.43 -1.24 12.56
CA LEU A 176 11.92 -2.60 12.87
C LEU A 176 13.42 -2.65 13.22
N LYS A 177 14.19 -1.61 12.90
CA LYS A 177 15.60 -1.54 13.27
C LYS A 177 15.85 -1.62 14.78
N ASP A 178 14.86 -1.18 15.57
CA ASP A 178 14.93 -1.16 17.03
C ASP A 178 14.12 -2.30 17.69
N GLU A 179 13.60 -3.24 16.87
CA GLU A 179 12.71 -4.31 17.31
C GLU A 179 13.13 -5.69 16.77
N PRO A 180 14.23 -6.28 17.26
CA PRO A 180 14.76 -7.56 16.78
C PRO A 180 13.72 -8.68 16.74
N LEU A 181 12.87 -8.77 17.76
CA LEU A 181 11.81 -9.78 17.83
C LEU A 181 10.80 -9.67 16.68
N LEU A 182 10.37 -8.45 16.32
CA LEU A 182 9.46 -8.28 15.19
C LEU A 182 10.15 -8.62 13.86
N ALA A 183 11.45 -8.32 13.73
CA ALA A 183 12.22 -8.69 12.55
C ALA A 183 12.29 -10.22 12.39
N GLU A 184 12.52 -10.96 13.49
CA GLU A 184 12.51 -12.43 13.51
C GLU A 184 11.13 -13.00 13.18
N VAL A 185 10.05 -12.48 13.79
CA VAL A 185 8.66 -12.89 13.52
C VAL A 185 8.33 -12.70 12.04
N PHE A 186 8.63 -11.55 11.50
CA PHE A 186 8.33 -11.25 10.10
C PHE A 186 9.23 -12.00 9.13
N GLY A 187 10.50 -12.20 9.47
CA GLY A 187 11.42 -13.05 8.70
C GLY A 187 10.88 -14.48 8.58
N PHE A 188 10.46 -15.08 9.69
CA PHE A 188 9.86 -16.41 9.68
C PHE A 188 8.60 -16.50 8.82
N ILE A 189 7.70 -15.50 8.92
CA ILE A 189 6.49 -15.44 8.09
C ILE A 189 6.87 -15.33 6.61
N GLU A 190 7.84 -14.48 6.28
CA GLU A 190 8.31 -14.27 4.90
C GLU A 190 8.87 -15.54 4.28
N GLU A 191 9.65 -16.30 5.02
CA GLU A 191 10.24 -17.54 4.53
C GLU A 191 9.22 -18.67 4.36
N ARG A 192 8.15 -18.68 5.17
CA ARG A 192 7.26 -19.83 5.32
C ARG A 192 5.78 -19.57 5.09
N TYR A 193 5.36 -18.39 4.60
CA TYR A 193 3.94 -18.10 4.39
C TYR A 193 3.21 -19.12 3.48
N GLY A 194 3.91 -19.73 2.53
CA GLY A 194 3.38 -20.75 1.62
C GLY A 194 3.14 -22.11 2.28
N GLU A 195 3.64 -22.30 3.49
CA GLU A 195 3.44 -23.52 4.30
C GLU A 195 2.25 -23.35 5.24
N PRO A 196 1.70 -24.45 5.81
CA PRO A 196 0.60 -24.38 6.78
C PRO A 196 1.08 -23.93 8.17
N ILE A 197 1.69 -22.74 8.26
CA ILE A 197 2.17 -22.15 9.51
C ILE A 197 1.04 -21.58 10.35
N SER A 198 1.21 -21.67 11.67
CA SER A 198 0.31 -21.14 12.69
C SER A 198 1.02 -20.19 13.65
N LEU A 199 0.24 -19.49 14.50
CA LEU A 199 0.79 -18.70 15.61
C LEU A 199 1.78 -19.50 16.48
N LYS A 200 1.51 -20.80 16.72
CA LYS A 200 2.38 -21.66 17.54
C LYS A 200 3.74 -21.88 16.87
N ASP A 201 3.76 -22.01 15.55
CA ASP A 201 5.00 -22.24 14.80
C ASP A 201 5.86 -20.98 14.82
N VAL A 202 5.26 -19.80 14.60
CA VAL A 202 5.96 -18.53 14.73
C VAL A 202 6.50 -18.32 16.15
N ALA A 203 5.68 -18.58 17.19
CA ALA A 203 6.09 -18.43 18.58
C ALA A 203 7.27 -19.33 18.93
N ARG A 204 7.23 -20.58 18.47
CA ARG A 204 8.34 -21.54 18.66
C ARG A 204 9.62 -21.07 17.98
N ALA A 205 9.52 -20.53 16.77
CA ALA A 205 10.67 -20.05 16.01
C ALA A 205 11.40 -18.89 16.70
N VAL A 206 10.66 -18.01 17.37
CA VAL A 206 11.23 -16.85 18.10
C VAL A 206 11.41 -17.10 19.61
N GLY A 207 11.30 -18.35 20.07
CA GLY A 207 11.55 -18.73 21.46
C GLY A 207 10.52 -18.22 22.48
N LEU A 208 9.28 -17.93 22.06
CA LEU A 208 8.21 -17.39 22.91
C LEU A 208 7.01 -18.32 23.03
N SER A 209 6.20 -18.12 24.07
CA SER A 209 4.86 -18.72 24.12
C SER A 209 3.90 -17.99 23.16
N ALA A 210 2.90 -18.72 22.62
CA ALA A 210 1.91 -18.14 21.72
C ALA A 210 1.15 -16.95 22.35
N GLY A 211 0.84 -17.02 23.64
CA GLY A 211 0.17 -15.93 24.37
C GLY A 211 1.05 -14.69 24.49
N HIS A 212 2.32 -14.86 24.84
CA HIS A 212 3.26 -13.74 24.95
C HIS A 212 3.50 -13.09 23.59
N LEU A 213 3.71 -13.91 22.54
CA LEU A 213 3.87 -13.39 21.17
C LEU A 213 2.64 -12.59 20.72
N THR A 214 1.41 -13.09 20.96
CA THR A 214 0.17 -12.38 20.64
C THR A 214 0.12 -11.02 21.31
N THR A 215 0.47 -10.94 22.59
CA THR A 215 0.47 -9.68 23.35
C THR A 215 1.50 -8.71 22.81
N VAL A 216 2.74 -9.17 22.58
CA VAL A 216 3.83 -8.30 22.12
C VAL A 216 3.57 -7.79 20.70
N VAL A 217 3.25 -8.69 19.77
CA VAL A 217 2.96 -8.32 18.37
C VAL A 217 1.74 -7.42 18.31
N GLY A 218 0.64 -7.76 19.00
CA GLY A 218 -0.57 -6.96 19.03
C GLY A 218 -0.33 -5.54 19.56
N ARG A 219 0.37 -5.41 20.70
CA ARG A 219 0.70 -4.10 21.28
C ARG A 219 1.58 -3.25 20.37
N LYS A 220 2.58 -3.86 19.71
CA LYS A 220 3.56 -3.15 18.88
C LYS A 220 3.08 -2.86 17.47
N THR A 221 2.16 -3.66 16.93
CA THR A 221 1.73 -3.58 15.53
C THR A 221 0.25 -3.27 15.35
N GLY A 222 -0.55 -3.35 16.42
CA GLY A 222 -2.00 -3.25 16.37
C GLY A 222 -2.70 -4.45 15.69
N ARG A 223 -1.95 -5.49 15.30
CA ARG A 223 -2.46 -6.67 14.57
C ARG A 223 -1.96 -7.96 15.19
N THR A 224 -2.71 -9.04 14.99
CA THR A 224 -2.31 -10.37 15.39
C THR A 224 -1.30 -10.99 14.40
N VAL A 225 -0.56 -12.00 14.87
CA VAL A 225 0.36 -12.76 13.99
C VAL A 225 -0.40 -13.45 12.84
N LEU A 226 -1.63 -13.92 13.07
CA LEU A 226 -2.45 -14.55 12.02
C LEU A 226 -2.89 -13.55 10.96
N GLU A 227 -3.18 -12.30 11.33
CA GLU A 227 -3.46 -11.23 10.37
C GLU A 227 -2.23 -10.92 9.52
N TRP A 228 -1.02 -10.95 10.10
CA TRP A 228 0.22 -10.77 9.36
C TRP A 228 0.49 -11.91 8.37
N ILE A 229 0.28 -13.17 8.78
CA ILE A 229 0.37 -14.32 7.88
C ILE A 229 -0.63 -14.18 6.72
N THR A 230 -1.88 -13.81 7.05
CA THR A 230 -2.93 -13.60 6.04
C THR A 230 -2.57 -12.49 5.07
N GLU A 231 -2.12 -11.37 5.58
CA GLU A 231 -1.69 -10.21 4.77
C GLU A 231 -0.59 -10.61 3.77
N ARG A 232 0.45 -11.31 4.25
CA ARG A 232 1.54 -11.78 3.40
C ARG A 232 1.05 -12.71 2.29
N ARG A 233 0.19 -13.67 2.65
CA ARG A 233 -0.42 -14.61 1.70
C ARG A 233 -1.27 -13.89 0.65
N MET A 234 -2.06 -12.92 1.06
CA MET A 234 -2.91 -12.12 0.17
C MET A 234 -2.09 -11.24 -0.78
N ALA A 235 -0.98 -10.66 -0.31
CA ALA A 235 -0.06 -9.90 -1.17
C ALA A 235 0.50 -10.77 -2.30
N GLU A 236 1.00 -11.97 -1.97
CA GLU A 236 1.49 -12.90 -2.97
C GLU A 236 0.39 -13.43 -3.91
N ALA A 237 -0.81 -13.68 -3.37
CA ALA A 237 -1.94 -14.11 -4.18
C ALA A 237 -2.30 -13.06 -5.25
N ARG A 238 -2.31 -11.75 -4.90
CA ARG A 238 -2.53 -10.67 -5.88
C ARG A 238 -1.50 -10.71 -6.99
N ARG A 239 -0.21 -10.80 -6.63
CA ARG A 239 0.89 -10.87 -7.59
C ARG A 239 0.75 -12.04 -8.56
N LEU A 240 0.45 -13.23 -8.03
CA LEU A 240 0.28 -14.43 -8.85
C LEU A 240 -0.95 -14.36 -9.75
N LEU A 241 -2.06 -13.78 -9.26
CA LEU A 241 -3.29 -13.62 -10.04
C LEU A 241 -3.13 -12.71 -11.26
N VAL A 242 -2.36 -11.64 -11.14
CA VAL A 242 -2.09 -10.69 -12.22
C VAL A 242 -0.95 -11.17 -13.12
N GLY A 243 0.13 -11.65 -12.52
CA GLY A 243 1.37 -11.99 -13.21
C GLY A 243 1.40 -13.38 -13.86
N THR A 244 0.38 -14.24 -13.63
CA THR A 244 0.36 -15.61 -14.14
C THR A 244 -1.05 -16.04 -14.57
N ASP A 245 -1.11 -17.14 -15.36
CA ASP A 245 -2.38 -17.80 -15.76
C ASP A 245 -2.81 -18.92 -14.80
N LEU A 246 -2.16 -19.07 -13.67
CA LEU A 246 -2.47 -20.12 -12.69
C LEU A 246 -3.95 -20.07 -12.27
N PRO A 247 -4.67 -21.21 -12.20
CA PRO A 247 -6.00 -21.28 -11.64
C PRO A 247 -6.03 -20.68 -10.21
N ALA A 248 -7.14 -20.05 -9.80
CA ALA A 248 -7.28 -19.46 -8.46
C ALA A 248 -7.05 -20.48 -7.34
N GLU A 249 -7.44 -21.72 -7.53
CA GLU A 249 -7.18 -22.84 -6.62
C GLU A 249 -5.68 -23.08 -6.43
N GLU A 250 -4.94 -23.13 -7.53
CA GLU A 250 -3.49 -23.32 -7.52
C GLU A 250 -2.77 -22.13 -6.87
N VAL A 251 -3.26 -20.91 -7.12
CA VAL A 251 -2.76 -19.71 -6.39
C VAL A 251 -3.00 -19.86 -4.90
N GLY A 252 -4.22 -20.25 -4.47
CA GLY A 252 -4.55 -20.48 -3.07
C GLY A 252 -3.60 -21.50 -2.42
N ARG A 253 -3.35 -22.63 -3.10
CA ARG A 253 -2.44 -23.68 -2.61
C ARG A 253 -1.00 -23.16 -2.45
N ARG A 254 -0.49 -22.40 -3.43
CA ARG A 254 0.88 -21.85 -3.40
C ARG A 254 1.09 -20.83 -2.28
N VAL A 255 0.06 -20.11 -1.92
CA VAL A 255 0.13 -19.12 -0.82
C VAL A 255 -0.28 -19.71 0.53
N GLY A 256 -0.35 -21.04 0.66
CA GLY A 256 -0.51 -21.74 1.93
C GLY A 256 -1.95 -21.98 2.39
N TYR A 257 -2.92 -21.95 1.48
CA TYR A 257 -4.31 -22.35 1.76
C TYR A 257 -4.59 -23.77 1.26
N GLY A 258 -4.89 -24.69 2.18
CA GLY A 258 -5.28 -26.05 1.84
C GLY A 258 -6.71 -26.17 1.30
N ASP A 259 -7.59 -25.23 1.62
CA ASP A 259 -8.99 -25.16 1.16
C ASP A 259 -9.19 -23.98 0.21
N SER A 260 -9.54 -24.27 -1.04
CA SER A 260 -9.74 -23.25 -2.08
C SER A 260 -10.94 -22.34 -1.79
N GLY A 261 -12.01 -22.87 -1.18
CA GLY A 261 -13.18 -22.09 -0.78
C GLY A 261 -12.85 -21.09 0.33
N TYR A 262 -12.05 -21.51 1.31
CA TYR A 262 -11.57 -20.62 2.36
C TYR A 262 -10.65 -19.53 1.80
N PHE A 263 -9.77 -19.87 0.88
CA PHE A 263 -8.95 -18.89 0.15
C PHE A 263 -9.82 -17.83 -0.55
N VAL A 264 -10.80 -18.27 -1.37
CA VAL A 264 -11.69 -17.35 -2.11
C VAL A 264 -12.47 -16.43 -1.16
N ARG A 265 -13.02 -16.96 -0.07
CA ARG A 265 -13.73 -16.15 0.95
C ARG A 265 -12.79 -15.14 1.62
N THR A 266 -11.59 -15.57 2.00
CA THR A 266 -10.60 -14.70 2.64
C THR A 266 -10.15 -13.61 1.67
N PHE A 267 -9.84 -13.96 0.42
CA PHE A 267 -9.44 -13.00 -0.60
C PHE A 267 -10.54 -11.96 -0.86
N ARG A 268 -11.80 -12.39 -0.99
CA ARG A 268 -12.93 -11.48 -1.19
C ARG A 268 -13.14 -10.55 0.01
N ARG A 269 -13.02 -11.07 1.24
CA ARG A 269 -13.13 -10.25 2.46
C ARG A 269 -12.03 -9.19 2.53
N THR A 270 -10.81 -9.55 2.14
CA THR A 270 -9.65 -8.65 2.22
C THR A 270 -9.65 -7.59 1.09
N HIS A 271 -10.11 -7.95 -0.11
CA HIS A 271 -9.97 -7.10 -1.30
C HIS A 271 -11.28 -6.66 -1.94
N GLY A 272 -12.43 -7.00 -1.36
CA GLY A 272 -13.75 -6.65 -1.90
C GLY A 272 -14.13 -7.38 -3.20
N ALA A 273 -13.19 -8.09 -3.85
CA ALA A 273 -13.36 -8.79 -5.12
C ALA A 273 -12.94 -10.26 -5.00
N THR A 274 -13.53 -11.14 -5.84
CA THR A 274 -13.06 -12.53 -5.95
C THR A 274 -11.70 -12.59 -6.66
N PRO A 275 -10.88 -13.67 -6.47
CA PRO A 275 -9.62 -13.85 -7.19
C PRO A 275 -9.76 -13.71 -8.71
N LEU A 276 -10.82 -14.26 -9.31
CA LEU A 276 -11.09 -14.13 -10.75
C LEU A 276 -11.49 -12.71 -11.15
N GLY A 277 -12.28 -12.03 -10.31
CA GLY A 277 -12.64 -10.62 -10.52
C GLY A 277 -11.39 -9.73 -10.49
N TRP A 278 -10.51 -9.95 -9.51
CA TRP A 278 -9.22 -9.26 -9.38
C TRP A 278 -8.34 -9.44 -10.63
N ARG A 279 -8.19 -10.68 -11.11
CA ARG A 279 -7.43 -10.99 -12.33
C ARG A 279 -7.94 -10.24 -13.55
N ARG A 280 -9.28 -10.18 -13.73
CA ARG A 280 -9.88 -9.46 -14.85
C ARG A 280 -9.62 -7.96 -14.79
N ALA A 281 -9.69 -7.37 -13.60
CA ALA A 281 -9.44 -5.95 -13.40
C ALA A 281 -7.96 -5.57 -13.60
N GLY A 282 -7.02 -6.42 -13.19
CA GLY A 282 -5.58 -6.14 -13.27
C GLY A 282 -4.96 -6.40 -14.65
N ARG A 283 -5.72 -6.95 -15.62
CA ARG A 283 -5.27 -7.20 -17.01
C ARG A 283 -5.84 -6.23 -18.04
N LEU A 284 -6.63 -5.23 -17.60
CA LEU A 284 -7.15 -4.13 -18.41
C LEU A 284 -6.22 -2.92 -18.33
#